data_666ec32b03440606c949f50be3a675e7
#
_entry.id   666ec32b03440606c949f50be3a675e7
#
_cell.length_a   1.000
_cell.length_b   1.000
_cell.length_c   1.000
_cell.angle_alpha   90.00
_cell.angle_beta   90.00
_cell.angle_gamma   90.00
#
_symmetry.space_group_name_H-M   'P 1'
#
loop_
_entity.id
_entity.type
_entity.pdbx_description
1 polymer ?
#
loop_
_entity_poly.entity_id
_entity_poly.type
_entity_poly.pdbx_seq_one_letter_code
_entity_poly.pdbx_strand_id
1 'polypeptide(L)'
;MRKLVNTTFKTERALDRIKLEGMTLTSITDKMMSALSVEEIPVGAITGLTVFEGVDEDTGEIFKTAVISIADTNYSSSSLVLLNRIDTLIDAISDGDCSVDEFGFRFGFSTTNSGNKCLSVDII
;
A
#
# COMPACT_ATOMS: atom_id res chain seq x y z
N MET A 1 -12.42 -7.61 10.83
CA MET A 1 -12.82 -6.22 10.52
C MET A 1 -11.58 -5.38 10.23
N ARG A 2 -11.64 -4.61 9.18
CA ARG A 2 -10.54 -3.73 8.76
C ARG A 2 -10.66 -2.37 9.45
N LYS A 3 -9.55 -1.87 9.96
CA LYS A 3 -9.49 -0.58 10.64
C LYS A 3 -8.42 0.30 10.02
N LEU A 4 -8.75 1.56 9.77
CA LEU A 4 -7.82 2.54 9.24
C LEU A 4 -6.74 2.88 10.28
N VAL A 5 -5.48 2.81 9.87
CA VAL A 5 -4.32 3.18 10.70
C VAL A 5 -3.76 4.52 10.26
N ASN A 6 -3.51 4.67 8.96
CA ASN A 6 -2.88 5.87 8.40
C ASN A 6 -3.28 6.03 6.93
N THR A 7 -3.38 7.26 6.43
CA THR A 7 -3.78 7.52 5.06
C THR A 7 -3.41 8.93 4.61
N THR A 8 -3.22 9.11 3.29
CA THR A 8 -3.08 10.43 2.67
C THR A 8 -4.43 11.07 2.34
N PHE A 9 -5.51 10.29 2.35
CA PHE A 9 -6.85 10.80 2.10
C PHE A 9 -7.38 11.59 3.28
N LYS A 10 -8.25 12.56 3.03
CA LYS A 10 -8.91 13.32 4.09
C LYS A 10 -9.91 12.43 4.81
N THR A 11 -9.87 12.45 6.14
CA THR A 11 -10.75 11.67 7.02
C THR A 11 -11.38 12.56 8.10
N GLU A 12 -11.68 13.80 7.78
CA GLU A 12 -12.27 14.76 8.72
C GLU A 12 -13.68 14.36 9.14
N ARG A 13 -14.38 13.63 8.28
CA ARG A 13 -15.74 13.15 8.55
C ARG A 13 -15.74 11.65 8.80
N ALA A 14 -16.60 11.20 9.68
CA ALA A 14 -16.79 9.77 9.94
C ALA A 14 -17.16 8.99 8.67
N LEU A 15 -17.93 9.61 7.77
CA LEU A 15 -18.31 9.01 6.50
C LEU A 15 -17.11 8.73 5.60
N ASP A 16 -16.12 9.64 5.59
CA ASP A 16 -14.89 9.46 4.80
C ASP A 16 -14.11 8.25 5.28
N ARG A 17 -14.01 8.08 6.59
CA ARG A 17 -13.35 6.93 7.20
C ARG A 17 -14.07 5.62 6.88
N ILE A 18 -15.39 5.60 6.96
CA ILE A 18 -16.21 4.42 6.64
C ILE A 18 -16.02 4.01 5.17
N LYS A 19 -15.98 4.97 4.25
CA LYS A 19 -15.75 4.71 2.84
C LYS A 19 -14.36 4.10 2.59
N LEU A 20 -13.33 4.61 3.27
CA LEU A 20 -11.98 4.07 3.14
C LEU A 20 -11.90 2.64 3.69
N GLU A 21 -12.47 2.39 4.85
CA GLU A 21 -12.45 1.05 5.46
C GLU A 21 -13.22 0.02 4.62
N GLY A 22 -14.15 0.46 3.80
CA GLY A 22 -14.95 -0.40 2.91
C GLY A 22 -14.42 -0.54 1.49
N MET A 23 -13.24 0.03 1.15
CA MET A 23 -12.75 -0.01 -0.23
C MET A 23 -12.41 -1.44 -0.68
N THR A 24 -12.59 -1.69 -1.97
CA THR A 24 -12.21 -2.96 -2.58
C THR A 24 -10.71 -2.99 -2.83
N LEU A 25 -10.04 -4.06 -2.39
CA LEU A 25 -8.59 -4.22 -2.52
C LEU A 25 -8.24 -5.29 -3.54
N THR A 26 -7.20 -5.01 -4.32
CA THR A 26 -6.61 -5.95 -5.28
C THR A 26 -5.19 -6.26 -4.83
N SER A 27 -4.90 -7.52 -4.49
CA SER A 27 -3.58 -7.91 -3.99
C SER A 27 -2.49 -7.75 -5.03
N ILE A 28 -1.36 -7.20 -4.63
CA ILE A 28 -0.15 -7.16 -5.45
C ILE A 28 0.47 -8.56 -5.41
N THR A 29 0.43 -9.28 -6.53
CA THR A 29 0.98 -10.63 -6.67
C THR A 29 1.88 -10.69 -7.90
N ASP A 30 2.69 -11.76 -8.01
CA ASP A 30 3.52 -12.04 -9.20
C ASP A 30 2.70 -11.95 -10.49
N LYS A 31 1.50 -12.51 -10.47
CA LYS A 31 0.59 -12.55 -11.61
C LYS A 31 0.14 -11.15 -12.03
N MET A 32 -0.09 -10.28 -11.06
CA MET A 32 -0.49 -8.90 -11.33
C MET A 32 0.65 -8.09 -11.91
N MET A 33 1.85 -8.26 -11.39
CA MET A 33 3.03 -7.58 -11.89
C MET A 33 3.31 -7.99 -13.32
N SER A 34 3.12 -9.26 -13.66
CA SER A 34 3.23 -9.77 -15.02
C SER A 34 2.12 -9.25 -15.93
N ALA A 35 0.88 -9.18 -15.44
CA ALA A 35 -0.28 -8.75 -16.22
C ALA A 35 -0.26 -7.25 -16.52
N LEU A 36 0.27 -6.45 -15.61
CA LEU A 36 0.39 -5.01 -15.82
C LEU A 36 1.56 -4.65 -16.75
N SER A 37 2.43 -5.61 -17.06
CA SER A 37 3.70 -5.36 -17.76
C SER A 37 4.50 -4.25 -17.09
N VAL A 38 4.22 -3.98 -15.82
CA VAL A 38 4.73 -2.82 -15.11
C VAL A 38 5.27 -3.29 -13.79
N GLU A 39 6.56 -3.44 -13.75
CA GLU A 39 7.28 -3.54 -12.50
C GLU A 39 7.33 -2.18 -11.80
N GLU A 40 6.64 -1.19 -12.36
CA GLU A 40 6.84 0.20 -12.00
C GLU A 40 5.52 0.97 -12.04
N ILE A 41 5.25 1.70 -10.95
CA ILE A 41 4.18 2.70 -10.89
C ILE A 41 4.82 4.05 -11.14
N PRO A 42 4.52 4.71 -12.27
CA PRO A 42 5.20 5.96 -12.63
C PRO A 42 4.85 7.10 -11.68
N VAL A 43 5.76 8.06 -11.62
CA VAL A 43 5.55 9.31 -10.87
C VAL A 43 4.29 10.00 -11.40
N GLY A 44 3.44 10.42 -10.50
CA GLY A 44 2.18 11.10 -10.85
C GLY A 44 0.97 10.17 -11.01
N ALA A 45 1.15 8.85 -10.98
CA ALA A 45 0.04 7.90 -11.11
C ALA A 45 -0.68 7.63 -9.79
N ILE A 46 -0.01 7.82 -8.67
CA ILE A 46 -0.54 7.50 -7.34
C ILE A 46 -1.54 8.57 -6.91
N THR A 47 -2.76 8.15 -6.53
CA THR A 47 -3.79 9.05 -6.02
C THR A 47 -3.88 9.05 -4.50
N GLY A 48 -3.35 8.04 -3.84
CA GLY A 48 -3.31 7.99 -2.38
C GLY A 48 -2.61 6.76 -1.85
N LEU A 49 -2.25 6.82 -0.57
CA LEU A 49 -1.64 5.74 0.17
C LEU A 49 -2.43 5.52 1.46
N THR A 50 -2.59 4.27 1.87
CA THR A 50 -3.37 3.92 3.07
C THR A 50 -2.77 2.71 3.76
N VAL A 51 -2.85 2.66 5.08
CA VAL A 51 -2.49 1.49 5.87
C VAL A 51 -3.71 1.09 6.70
N PHE A 52 -4.09 -0.17 6.60
CA PHE A 52 -5.14 -0.77 7.39
C PHE A 52 -4.60 -1.79 8.38
N GLU A 53 -5.33 -2.02 9.44
CA GLU A 53 -5.08 -3.05 10.42
C GLU A 53 -6.30 -3.98 10.48
N GLY A 54 -6.06 -5.27 10.58
CA GLY A 54 -7.11 -6.26 10.71
C GLY A 54 -6.72 -7.31 11.75
N VAL A 55 -7.70 -8.11 12.16
CA VAL A 55 -7.50 -9.20 13.10
C VAL A 55 -7.88 -10.50 12.40
N ASP A 56 -6.97 -11.48 12.47
CA ASP A 56 -7.27 -12.84 12.00
C ASP A 56 -8.22 -13.47 13.00
N GLU A 57 -9.41 -13.86 12.54
CA GLU A 57 -10.45 -14.42 13.41
C GLU A 57 -10.07 -15.78 14.00
N ASP A 58 -9.21 -16.54 13.31
CA ASP A 58 -8.80 -17.88 13.74
C ASP A 58 -7.68 -17.84 14.77
N THR A 59 -6.73 -16.93 14.62
CA THR A 59 -5.53 -16.87 15.48
C THR A 59 -5.54 -15.70 16.45
N GLY A 60 -6.37 -14.68 16.22
CA GLY A 60 -6.38 -13.44 16.97
C GLY A 60 -5.18 -12.53 16.66
N GLU A 61 -4.35 -12.90 15.71
CA GLU A 61 -3.20 -12.09 15.32
C GLU A 61 -3.61 -10.83 14.58
N ILE A 62 -2.91 -9.74 14.89
CA ILE A 62 -3.09 -8.46 14.20
C ILE A 62 -2.18 -8.43 12.97
N PHE A 63 -2.76 -8.09 11.83
CA PHE A 63 -2.00 -7.91 10.59
C PHE A 63 -2.25 -6.53 10.02
N LYS A 64 -1.26 -6.00 9.29
CA LYS A 64 -1.37 -4.71 8.60
C LYS A 64 -1.32 -4.92 7.10
N THR A 65 -2.04 -4.07 6.39
CA THR A 65 -2.10 -4.07 4.93
C THR A 65 -1.80 -2.68 4.41
N ALA A 66 -0.83 -2.59 3.51
CA ALA A 66 -0.52 -1.35 2.80
C ALA A 66 -1.35 -1.28 1.51
N VAL A 67 -1.84 -0.10 1.17
CA VAL A 67 -2.65 0.13 -0.02
C VAL A 67 -2.08 1.28 -0.84
N ILE A 68 -1.89 1.03 -2.12
CA ILE A 68 -1.53 2.05 -3.11
C ILE A 68 -2.72 2.25 -4.02
N SER A 69 -3.30 3.44 -4.02
CA SER A 69 -4.44 3.78 -4.87
C SER A 69 -3.97 4.44 -6.16
N ILE A 70 -4.42 3.89 -7.30
CA ILE A 70 -4.10 4.39 -8.63
C ILE A 70 -5.41 4.45 -9.41
N ALA A 71 -5.87 5.63 -9.77
CA ALA A 71 -7.17 5.80 -10.43
C ALA A 71 -8.29 5.09 -9.63
N ASP A 72 -9.00 4.14 -10.23
CA ASP A 72 -10.11 3.43 -9.59
C ASP A 72 -9.69 2.12 -8.90
N THR A 73 -8.39 1.80 -8.89
CA THR A 73 -7.89 0.54 -8.34
C THR A 73 -7.06 0.78 -7.09
N ASN A 74 -7.32 -0.04 -6.06
CA ASN A 74 -6.60 0.01 -4.79
C ASN A 74 -5.78 -1.27 -4.64
N TYR A 75 -4.48 -1.17 -4.86
CA TYR A 75 -3.56 -2.30 -4.75
C TYR A 75 -3.10 -2.50 -3.33
N SER A 76 -3.14 -3.73 -2.84
CA SER A 76 -2.80 -4.05 -1.45
C SER A 76 -1.68 -5.06 -1.33
N SER A 77 -0.91 -4.96 -0.25
CA SER A 77 0.15 -5.90 0.09
C SER A 77 0.35 -5.96 1.59
N SER A 78 0.68 -7.15 2.10
CA SER A 78 1.06 -7.34 3.50
C SER A 78 2.58 -7.39 3.68
N SER A 79 3.35 -7.11 2.64
CA SER A 79 4.81 -7.05 2.70
C SER A 79 5.28 -6.01 3.73
N LEU A 80 6.13 -6.41 4.67
CA LEU A 80 6.69 -5.51 5.68
C LEU A 80 7.54 -4.42 5.04
N VAL A 81 8.24 -4.73 3.96
CA VAL A 81 9.05 -3.74 3.23
C VAL A 81 8.15 -2.64 2.68
N LEU A 82 7.06 -3.01 2.03
CA LEU A 82 6.12 -2.05 1.47
C LEU A 82 5.38 -1.28 2.56
N LEU A 83 4.97 -1.95 3.63
CA LEU A 83 4.32 -1.32 4.78
C LEU A 83 5.18 -0.21 5.38
N ASN A 84 6.46 -0.49 5.61
CA ASN A 84 7.39 0.50 6.18
C ASN A 84 7.59 1.69 5.25
N ARG A 85 7.72 1.45 3.95
CA ARG A 85 7.87 2.53 2.96
C ARG A 85 6.63 3.40 2.91
N ILE A 86 5.45 2.80 2.85
CA ILE A 86 4.18 3.52 2.77
C ILE A 86 3.92 4.32 4.04
N ASP A 87 4.15 3.75 5.20
CA ASP A 87 3.99 4.44 6.48
C ASP A 87 4.87 5.69 6.55
N THR A 88 6.15 5.57 6.18
CA THR A 88 7.09 6.69 6.13
C THR A 88 6.63 7.77 5.14
N LEU A 89 6.15 7.37 3.96
CA LEU A 89 5.67 8.30 2.95
C LEU A 89 4.41 9.04 3.39
N ILE A 90 3.47 8.36 4.04
CA ILE A 90 2.26 9.00 4.56
C ILE A 90 2.64 10.06 5.60
N ASP A 91 3.56 9.75 6.49
CA ASP A 91 4.03 10.69 7.51
C ASP A 91 4.70 11.91 6.87
N ALA A 92 5.55 11.70 5.86
CA ALA A 92 6.20 12.78 5.13
C ALA A 92 5.18 13.68 4.40
N ILE A 93 4.15 13.09 3.80
CA ILE A 93 3.07 13.83 3.14
C ILE A 93 2.27 14.63 4.15
N SER A 94 1.97 14.04 5.29
CA SER A 94 1.25 14.70 6.39
C SER A 94 2.02 15.89 6.95
N ASP A 95 3.34 15.78 7.00
CA ASP A 95 4.23 16.87 7.46
C ASP A 95 4.48 17.94 6.40
N GLY A 96 3.98 17.76 5.19
CA GLY A 96 4.15 18.71 4.09
C GLY A 96 5.48 18.61 3.35
N ASP A 97 6.26 17.56 3.61
CA ASP A 97 7.57 17.36 2.98
C ASP A 97 7.48 16.91 1.52
N CYS A 98 6.40 16.23 1.16
CA CYS A 98 6.15 15.79 -0.21
C CYS A 98 4.66 15.58 -0.47
N SER A 99 4.31 15.27 -1.73
CA SER A 99 2.96 14.92 -2.12
C SER A 99 2.94 13.62 -2.93
N VAL A 100 1.76 13.00 -3.07
CA VAL A 100 1.64 11.68 -3.74
C VAL A 100 2.02 11.70 -5.22
N ASP A 101 2.03 12.86 -5.85
CA ASP A 101 2.38 13.03 -7.27
C ASP A 101 3.88 13.26 -7.51
N GLU A 102 4.70 13.29 -6.46
CA GLU A 102 6.14 13.53 -6.57
C GLU A 102 6.97 12.26 -6.72
N PHE A 103 6.35 11.08 -6.50
CA PHE A 103 7.09 9.83 -6.53
C PHE A 103 6.28 8.70 -7.16
N GLY A 104 6.95 7.62 -7.44
CA GLY A 104 6.36 6.37 -7.87
C GLY A 104 7.05 5.20 -7.18
N PHE A 105 6.76 3.99 -7.61
CA PHE A 105 7.37 2.77 -7.06
C PHE A 105 7.89 1.88 -8.18
N ARG A 106 9.01 1.23 -7.91
CA ARG A 106 9.52 0.13 -8.73
C ARG A 106 9.51 -1.12 -7.88
N PHE A 107 8.80 -2.15 -8.35
CA PHE A 107 8.71 -3.43 -7.67
C PHE A 107 9.63 -4.45 -8.32
N GLY A 108 10.16 -5.33 -7.50
CA GLY A 108 10.92 -6.46 -7.97
C GLY A 108 10.80 -7.61 -6.98
N PHE A 109 11.36 -8.76 -7.35
CA PHE A 109 11.45 -9.89 -6.45
C PHE A 109 12.91 -10.29 -6.31
N SER A 110 13.34 -10.49 -5.08
CA SER A 110 14.65 -11.04 -4.77
C SER A 110 14.46 -12.42 -4.15
N THR A 111 15.45 -13.30 -4.36
CA THR A 111 15.46 -14.62 -3.75
C THR A 111 16.35 -14.56 -2.52
N THR A 112 15.82 -14.99 -1.36
CA THR A 112 16.59 -15.09 -0.13
C THR A 112 17.51 -16.32 -0.17
N ASN A 113 18.43 -16.41 0.78
CA ASN A 113 19.34 -17.55 0.90
C ASN A 113 18.59 -18.88 1.12
N SER A 114 17.37 -18.82 1.64
CA SER A 114 16.51 -20.00 1.82
C SER A 114 15.67 -20.34 0.57
N GLY A 115 15.82 -19.60 -0.52
CA GLY A 115 15.09 -19.82 -1.76
C GLY A 115 13.70 -19.19 -1.83
N ASN A 116 13.31 -18.41 -0.83
CA ASN A 116 12.02 -17.71 -0.81
C ASN A 116 12.10 -16.41 -1.61
N LYS A 117 11.02 -16.11 -2.34
CA LYS A 117 10.89 -14.83 -3.03
C LYS A 117 10.43 -13.74 -2.07
N CYS A 118 11.10 -12.62 -2.08
CA CYS A 118 10.74 -11.43 -1.33
C CYS A 118 10.46 -10.27 -2.25
N LEU A 119 9.41 -9.51 -1.97
CA LEU A 119 9.10 -8.29 -2.67
C LEU A 119 10.14 -7.23 -2.34
N SER A 120 10.71 -6.61 -3.35
CA SER A 120 11.56 -5.43 -3.20
C SER A 120 10.82 -4.20 -3.73
N VAL A 121 10.99 -3.07 -3.07
CA VAL A 121 10.30 -1.82 -3.41
C VAL A 121 11.31 -0.68 -3.41
N ASP A 122 11.45 -0.03 -4.55
CA ASP A 122 12.24 1.19 -4.68
C ASP A 122 11.32 2.37 -4.97
N ILE A 123 11.63 3.50 -4.36
CA ILE A 123 10.93 4.76 -4.63
C ILE A 123 11.64 5.46 -5.79
N ILE A 124 10.88 5.85 -6.78
CA ILE A 124 11.43 6.52 -7.97
C ILE A 124 10.94 7.95 -8.13
#